data_e7babcde3e8900e91a97871bcf761f1f
#
_entry.id   e7babcde3e8900e91a97871bcf761f1f
#
_cell.length_a   1.000
_cell.length_b   1.000
_cell.length_c   1.000
_cell.angle_alpha   90.00
_cell.angle_beta   90.00
_cell.angle_gamma   90.00
#
_symmetry.space_group_name_H-M   'P 1'
#
loop_
_entity.id
_entity.type
_entity.pdbx_description
1 polymer ?
#
loop_
_entity_poly.entity_id
_entity_poly.type
_entity_poly.pdbx_seq_one_letter_code
_entity_poly.pdbx_strand_id
1 'polypeptide(L)'
;MIDEASRERFIYPYREQSSYSTIDFVKRAIAYFGYQPKIIQTDNGFEFTYPRDCSRTHPFDRFCESIGIDHKLIRPRTPWHNGKAEGSHRNDQERFYNFLSFYSFKDLKEQMYRYMRRSNRIPIAVLGWISPIERRSQLILITHFGKTIQ
;
A
#
# COMPACT_ATOMS: atom_id res chain seq x y z
N MET A 1 0.69 1.66 1.50
CA MET A 1 0.24 0.44 0.76
C MET A 1 1.43 -0.45 0.51
N ILE A 2 1.24 -1.75 0.58
CA ILE A 2 2.25 -2.77 0.25
C ILE A 2 1.63 -3.77 -0.73
N ASP A 3 2.33 -4.06 -1.81
CA ASP A 3 1.94 -5.15 -2.72
C ASP A 3 2.31 -6.50 -2.08
N GLU A 4 1.35 -7.42 -2.03
CA GLU A 4 1.52 -8.67 -1.32
C GLU A 4 2.53 -9.61 -1.99
N ALA A 5 2.58 -9.62 -3.30
CA ALA A 5 3.41 -10.53 -4.09
C ALA A 5 4.87 -10.08 -4.19
N SER A 6 5.10 -8.80 -4.41
CA SER A 6 6.44 -8.22 -4.57
C SER A 6 7.01 -7.62 -3.29
N ARG A 7 6.20 -7.37 -2.28
CA ARG A 7 6.56 -6.58 -1.08
C ARG A 7 6.95 -5.14 -1.39
N GLU A 8 6.73 -4.66 -2.60
CA GLU A 8 6.96 -3.28 -2.94
C GLU A 8 5.96 -2.38 -2.23
N ARG A 9 6.44 -1.24 -1.78
CA ARG A 9 5.65 -0.32 -0.98
C ARG A 9 5.46 1.00 -1.70
N PHE A 10 4.27 1.57 -1.51
CA PHE A 10 3.99 2.97 -1.80
C PHE A 10 3.63 3.68 -0.50
N ILE A 11 4.29 4.80 -0.21
CA ILE A 11 4.05 5.68 0.93
C ILE A 11 3.94 7.12 0.45
N TYR A 12 2.99 7.86 1.03
CA TYR A 12 2.77 9.25 0.70
C TYR A 12 2.10 9.95 1.90
N PRO A 13 2.58 11.13 2.35
CA PRO A 13 2.01 11.82 3.50
C PRO A 13 0.80 12.67 3.10
N TYR A 14 -0.16 12.74 4.00
CA TYR A 14 -1.29 13.66 3.95
C TYR A 14 -1.32 14.51 5.22
N ARG A 15 -1.94 15.68 5.14
CA ARG A 15 -2.14 16.56 6.30
C ARG A 15 -3.31 16.15 7.16
N GLU A 16 -4.21 15.35 6.62
CA GLU A 16 -5.43 14.89 7.27
C GLU A 16 -5.68 13.42 6.97
N GLN A 17 -6.37 12.76 7.86
CA GLN A 17 -6.88 11.41 7.68
C GLN A 17 -8.35 11.49 7.29
N SER A 18 -8.66 11.25 6.01
CA SER A 18 -10.02 11.33 5.49
C SER A 18 -10.22 10.33 4.35
N SER A 19 -11.49 10.02 4.05
CA SER A 19 -11.83 9.16 2.89
C SER A 19 -11.33 9.75 1.57
N TYR A 20 -11.29 11.09 1.45
CA TYR A 20 -10.76 11.75 0.25
C TYR A 20 -9.26 11.55 0.09
N SER A 21 -8.51 11.74 1.17
CA SER A 21 -7.06 11.48 1.20
C SER A 21 -6.76 10.01 0.89
N THR A 22 -7.56 9.08 1.39
CA THR A 22 -7.44 7.65 1.11
C THR A 22 -7.69 7.33 -0.36
N ILE A 23 -8.72 7.91 -0.96
CA ILE A 23 -9.02 7.74 -2.39
C ILE A 23 -7.89 8.29 -3.26
N ASP A 24 -7.39 9.50 -2.97
CA ASP A 24 -6.25 10.10 -3.67
C ASP A 24 -4.98 9.24 -3.51
N PHE A 25 -4.76 8.69 -2.32
CA PHE A 25 -3.65 7.78 -2.05
C PHE A 25 -3.70 6.53 -2.93
N VAL A 26 -4.86 5.90 -3.08
CA VAL A 26 -5.01 4.71 -3.95
C VAL A 26 -4.78 5.07 -5.41
N LYS A 27 -5.30 6.19 -5.89
CA LYS A 27 -5.05 6.68 -7.27
C LYS A 27 -3.54 6.86 -7.53
N ARG A 28 -2.82 7.48 -6.59
CA ARG A 28 -1.37 7.64 -6.67
C ARG A 28 -0.62 6.32 -6.62
N ALA A 29 -1.07 5.39 -5.78
CA ALA A 29 -0.47 4.06 -5.68
C ALA A 29 -0.64 3.28 -6.98
N ILE A 30 -1.82 3.29 -7.60
CA ILE A 30 -2.07 2.69 -8.91
C ILE A 30 -1.13 3.29 -9.97
N ALA A 31 -1.01 4.61 -10.01
CA ALA A 31 -0.10 5.30 -10.93
C ALA A 31 1.38 4.93 -10.68
N TYR A 32 1.79 4.80 -9.42
CA TYR A 32 3.14 4.40 -9.04
C TYR A 32 3.46 2.96 -9.44
N PHE A 33 2.56 2.02 -9.15
CA PHE A 33 2.76 0.61 -9.48
C PHE A 33 2.63 0.32 -10.97
N GLY A 34 1.88 1.14 -11.71
CA GLY A 34 1.59 0.94 -13.12
C GLY A 34 0.58 -0.17 -13.40
N TYR A 35 -0.12 -0.65 -12.37
CA TYR A 35 -1.21 -1.61 -12.47
C TYR A 35 -2.25 -1.37 -11.39
N GLN A 36 -3.47 -1.85 -11.63
CA GLN A 36 -4.57 -1.81 -10.69
C GLN A 36 -4.64 -3.12 -9.89
N PRO A 37 -4.66 -3.07 -8.55
CA PRO A 37 -4.84 -4.27 -7.74
C PRO A 37 -6.27 -4.81 -7.91
N LYS A 38 -6.43 -6.12 -7.84
CA LYS A 38 -7.77 -6.75 -7.82
C LYS A 38 -8.45 -6.59 -6.46
N ILE A 39 -7.66 -6.61 -5.40
CA ILE A 39 -8.14 -6.57 -4.01
C ILE A 39 -7.33 -5.53 -3.25
N ILE A 40 -8.00 -4.70 -2.48
CA ILE A 40 -7.38 -3.84 -1.45
C ILE A 40 -7.90 -4.30 -0.10
N GLN A 41 -6.98 -4.60 0.81
CA GLN A 41 -7.31 -4.96 2.19
C GLN A 41 -6.92 -3.81 3.12
N THR A 42 -7.85 -3.39 3.99
CA THR A 42 -7.63 -2.34 4.99
C THR A 42 -8.06 -2.82 6.38
N ASP A 43 -7.64 -2.10 7.39
CA ASP A 43 -8.24 -2.20 8.72
C ASP A 43 -9.64 -1.54 8.74
N ASN A 44 -10.23 -1.45 9.95
CA ASN A 44 -11.57 -0.89 10.13
C ASN A 44 -11.50 0.62 10.51
N GLY A 45 -10.52 1.35 10.03
CA GLY A 45 -10.42 2.80 10.22
C GLY A 45 -11.60 3.55 9.58
N PHE A 46 -12.00 4.68 10.17
CA PHE A 46 -13.12 5.49 9.68
C PHE A 46 -12.88 6.10 8.30
N GLU A 47 -11.66 6.17 7.85
CA GLU A 47 -11.28 6.57 6.49
C GLU A 47 -11.58 5.51 5.43
N PHE A 48 -11.83 4.25 5.85
CA PHE A 48 -12.10 3.11 4.97
C PHE A 48 -13.52 2.59 5.08
N THR A 49 -14.15 2.71 6.25
CA THR A 49 -15.48 2.14 6.48
C THR A 49 -16.27 2.91 7.53
N TYR A 50 -17.61 2.80 7.47
CA TYR A 50 -18.50 3.25 8.52
C TYR A 50 -18.68 2.18 9.61
N PRO A 51 -19.19 2.57 10.80
CA PRO A 51 -19.65 1.62 11.81
C PRO A 51 -20.63 0.61 11.21
N ARG A 52 -20.67 -0.60 11.77
CA ARG A 52 -21.47 -1.72 11.25
C ARG A 52 -22.99 -1.47 11.23
N ASP A 53 -23.48 -0.59 12.06
CA ASP A 53 -24.88 -0.18 12.16
C ASP A 53 -25.28 0.90 11.15
N CYS A 54 -24.32 1.42 10.37
CA CYS A 54 -24.57 2.41 9.33
C CYS A 54 -25.02 1.72 8.03
N SER A 55 -26.23 2.07 7.56
CA SER A 55 -26.78 1.56 6.28
C SER A 55 -26.18 2.21 5.04
N ARG A 56 -25.32 3.23 5.20
CA ARG A 56 -24.74 3.98 4.08
C ARG A 56 -23.48 3.28 3.55
N THR A 57 -23.31 3.22 2.24
CA THR A 57 -22.07 2.78 1.60
C THR A 57 -20.99 3.85 1.79
N HIS A 58 -19.84 3.44 2.27
CA HIS A 58 -18.71 4.34 2.50
C HIS A 58 -18.16 4.91 1.17
N PRO A 59 -17.69 6.17 1.11
CA PRO A 59 -17.10 6.74 -0.11
C PRO A 59 -15.94 5.94 -0.69
N PHE A 60 -15.13 5.32 0.16
CA PHE A 60 -14.03 4.46 -0.25
C PHE A 60 -14.53 3.17 -0.93
N ASP A 61 -15.58 2.53 -0.41
CA ASP A 61 -16.19 1.35 -1.04
C ASP A 61 -16.75 1.68 -2.41
N ARG A 62 -17.51 2.78 -2.52
CA ARG A 62 -18.03 3.27 -3.82
C ARG A 62 -16.93 3.55 -4.82
N PHE A 63 -15.83 4.14 -4.36
CA PHE A 63 -14.67 4.38 -5.23
C PHE A 63 -14.06 3.05 -5.70
N CYS A 64 -13.78 2.10 -4.81
CA CYS A 64 -13.24 0.79 -5.17
C CYS A 64 -14.15 0.06 -6.16
N GLU A 65 -15.46 0.03 -5.91
CA GLU A 65 -16.46 -0.55 -6.80
C GLU A 65 -16.46 0.11 -8.18
N SER A 66 -16.42 1.45 -8.23
CA SER A 66 -16.41 2.21 -9.50
C SER A 66 -15.24 1.92 -10.42
N ILE A 67 -14.13 1.44 -9.87
CA ILE A 67 -12.93 1.08 -10.62
C ILE A 67 -12.67 -0.44 -10.63
N GLY A 68 -13.61 -1.27 -10.14
CA GLY A 68 -13.51 -2.72 -10.18
C GLY A 68 -12.50 -3.33 -9.22
N ILE A 69 -12.26 -2.70 -8.07
CA ILE A 69 -11.43 -3.20 -6.98
C ILE A 69 -12.31 -3.81 -5.88
N ASP A 70 -12.02 -5.03 -5.47
CA ASP A 70 -12.66 -5.67 -4.32
C ASP A 70 -12.02 -5.14 -3.01
N HIS A 71 -12.78 -4.36 -2.24
CA HIS A 71 -12.34 -3.86 -0.94
C HIS A 71 -12.68 -4.85 0.17
N LYS A 72 -11.68 -5.28 0.93
CA LYS A 72 -11.81 -6.23 2.04
C LYS A 72 -11.36 -5.61 3.36
N LEU A 73 -12.22 -5.68 4.35
CA LEU A 73 -11.87 -5.31 5.73
C LEU A 73 -11.24 -6.49 6.45
N ILE A 74 -10.19 -6.21 7.22
CA ILE A 74 -9.60 -7.19 8.13
C ILE A 74 -10.62 -7.56 9.21
N ARG A 75 -10.79 -8.86 9.45
CA ARG A 75 -11.66 -9.32 10.53
C ARG A 75 -11.11 -8.85 11.88
N PRO A 76 -11.95 -8.31 12.76
CA PRO A 76 -11.53 -7.97 14.11
C PRO A 76 -10.89 -9.19 14.81
N ARG A 77 -9.84 -8.95 15.61
CA ARG A 77 -9.11 -9.99 16.37
C ARG A 77 -8.38 -11.03 15.50
N THR A 78 -8.00 -10.69 14.27
CA THR A 78 -7.16 -11.54 13.41
C THR A 78 -5.83 -10.83 13.06
N PRO A 79 -4.93 -10.63 14.03
CA PRO A 79 -3.70 -9.85 13.84
C PRO A 79 -2.79 -10.45 12.76
N TRP A 80 -2.82 -11.76 12.54
CA TRP A 80 -2.02 -12.41 11.48
C TRP A 80 -2.41 -12.00 10.05
N HIS A 81 -3.62 -11.48 9.82
CA HIS A 81 -4.03 -10.95 8.51
C HIS A 81 -3.33 -9.63 8.18
N ASN A 82 -2.85 -8.92 9.17
CA ASN A 82 -2.15 -7.64 9.00
C ASN A 82 -0.63 -7.72 9.27
N GLY A 83 -0.12 -8.89 9.62
CA GLY A 83 1.27 -9.06 10.05
C GLY A 83 2.32 -8.56 9.06
N LYS A 84 2.02 -8.57 7.74
CA LYS A 84 2.88 -8.02 6.69
C LYS A 84 2.94 -6.49 6.73
N ALA A 85 1.77 -5.85 6.89
CA ALA A 85 1.68 -4.41 7.01
C ALA A 85 2.28 -3.93 8.34
N GLU A 86 1.98 -4.61 9.45
CA GLU A 86 2.54 -4.30 10.78
C GLU A 86 4.06 -4.45 10.82
N GLY A 87 4.61 -5.53 10.24
CA GLY A 87 6.05 -5.72 10.12
C GLY A 87 6.70 -4.63 9.27
N SER A 88 6.05 -4.19 8.20
CA SER A 88 6.50 -3.05 7.39
C SER A 88 6.49 -1.75 8.18
N HIS A 89 5.40 -1.48 8.92
CA HIS A 89 5.29 -0.27 9.76
C HIS A 89 6.34 -0.22 10.87
N ARG A 90 6.62 -1.35 11.52
CA ARG A 90 7.68 -1.43 12.53
C ARG A 90 9.05 -1.09 11.94
N ASN A 91 9.39 -1.66 10.79
CA ASN A 91 10.64 -1.35 10.09
C ASN A 91 10.71 0.13 9.69
N ASP A 92 9.60 0.72 9.24
CA ASP A 92 9.53 2.13 8.89
C ASP A 92 9.71 3.02 10.12
N GLN A 93 9.09 2.64 11.25
CA GLN A 93 9.25 3.36 12.52
C GLN A 93 10.70 3.37 12.97
N GLU A 94 11.36 2.21 13.00
CA GLU A 94 12.72 2.05 13.48
C GLU A 94 13.78 2.67 12.56
N ARG A 95 13.57 2.62 11.23
CA ARG A 95 14.57 3.02 10.24
C ARG A 95 14.40 4.41 9.69
N PHE A 96 13.22 4.99 9.85
CA PHE A 96 12.90 6.26 9.24
C PHE A 96 12.17 7.21 10.19
N TYR A 97 10.99 6.86 10.70
CA TYR A 97 10.15 7.82 11.43
C TYR A 97 10.76 8.27 12.75
N ASN A 98 11.50 7.42 13.46
CA ASN A 98 12.19 7.79 14.71
C ASN A 98 13.28 8.86 14.51
N PHE A 99 13.78 9.00 13.29
CA PHE A 99 14.83 9.96 12.94
C PHE A 99 14.33 11.08 12.03
N LEU A 100 13.03 11.08 11.71
CA LEU A 100 12.45 12.04 10.79
C LEU A 100 12.38 13.44 11.39
N SER A 101 13.03 14.39 10.74
CA SER A 101 12.90 15.83 10.99
C SER A 101 12.65 16.53 9.67
N PHE A 102 11.69 17.44 9.60
CA PHE A 102 11.33 18.14 8.37
C PHE A 102 10.95 19.59 8.66
N TYR A 103 11.27 20.48 7.73
CA TYR A 103 11.02 21.92 7.84
C TYR A 103 9.71 22.35 7.17
N SER A 104 9.20 21.52 6.27
CA SER A 104 7.98 21.80 5.52
C SER A 104 7.32 20.50 5.05
N PHE A 105 6.03 20.60 4.68
CA PHE A 105 5.32 19.46 4.11
C PHE A 105 5.93 18.98 2.76
N LYS A 106 6.55 19.90 2.00
CA LYS A 106 7.28 19.56 0.79
C LYS A 106 8.53 18.72 1.12
N ASP A 107 9.29 19.14 2.11
CA ASP A 107 10.47 18.43 2.59
C ASP A 107 10.10 17.02 3.10
N LEU A 108 9.03 16.92 3.90
CA LEU A 108 8.49 15.62 4.33
C LEU A 108 8.20 14.69 3.14
N LYS A 109 7.51 15.20 2.11
CA LYS A 109 7.22 14.42 0.89
C LYS A 109 8.48 13.92 0.22
N GLU A 110 9.48 14.77 0.07
CA GLU A 110 10.76 14.42 -0.57
C GLU A 110 11.54 13.37 0.25
N GLN A 111 11.59 13.51 1.57
CA GLN A 111 12.24 12.56 2.45
C GLN A 111 11.56 11.19 2.40
N MET A 112 10.22 11.16 2.49
CA MET A 112 9.43 9.92 2.38
C MET A 112 9.60 9.25 1.02
N TYR A 113 9.63 10.02 -0.06
CA TYR A 113 9.85 9.49 -1.40
C TYR A 113 11.24 8.87 -1.55
N ARG A 114 12.29 9.54 -1.07
CA ARG A 114 13.67 8.99 -1.08
C ARG A 114 13.76 7.71 -0.25
N TYR A 115 13.18 7.71 0.95
CA TYR A 115 13.13 6.53 1.80
C TYR A 115 12.41 5.36 1.11
N MET A 116 11.23 5.58 0.57
CA MET A 116 10.46 4.58 -0.17
C MET A 116 11.27 3.98 -1.32
N ARG A 117 11.86 4.83 -2.17
CA ARG A 117 12.69 4.37 -3.29
C ARG A 117 13.90 3.54 -2.86
N ARG A 118 14.56 3.95 -1.76
CA ARG A 118 15.69 3.20 -1.20
C ARG A 118 15.22 1.85 -0.67
N SER A 119 14.21 1.83 0.18
CA SER A 119 13.73 0.60 0.82
C SER A 119 13.22 -0.44 -0.17
N ASN A 120 12.59 -0.02 -1.27
CA ASN A 120 12.13 -0.92 -2.33
C ASN A 120 13.27 -1.51 -3.19
N ARG A 121 14.50 -1.01 -3.04
CA ARG A 121 15.70 -1.53 -3.71
C ARG A 121 16.59 -2.39 -2.83
N ILE A 122 16.30 -2.48 -1.55
CA ILE A 122 17.08 -3.31 -0.62
C ILE A 122 16.60 -4.76 -0.74
N PRO A 123 17.49 -5.73 -1.01
CA PRO A 123 17.16 -7.15 -0.97
C PRO A 123 16.64 -7.57 0.39
N ILE A 124 15.59 -8.40 0.42
CA ILE A 124 14.99 -8.90 1.66
C ILE A 124 14.91 -10.42 1.66
N ALA A 125 15.17 -11.02 2.81
CA ALA A 125 15.26 -12.48 2.96
C ALA A 125 13.98 -13.22 2.53
N VAL A 126 12.80 -12.63 2.83
CA VAL A 126 11.49 -13.21 2.47
C VAL A 126 11.26 -13.33 0.96
N LEU A 127 12.01 -12.61 0.14
CA LEU A 127 11.99 -12.70 -1.32
C LEU A 127 13.19 -13.48 -1.89
N GLY A 128 13.92 -14.20 -1.06
CA GLY A 128 15.13 -14.90 -1.50
C GLY A 128 16.29 -13.97 -1.82
N TRP A 129 16.44 -12.89 -1.06
CA TRP A 129 17.50 -11.88 -1.21
C TRP A 129 17.45 -11.10 -2.54
N ILE A 130 16.28 -10.95 -3.13
CA ILE A 130 16.03 -9.99 -4.19
C ILE A 130 15.25 -8.78 -3.64
N SER A 131 15.34 -7.66 -4.33
CA SER A 131 14.60 -6.46 -3.91
C SER A 131 13.12 -6.51 -4.33
N PRO A 132 12.23 -5.79 -3.63
CA PRO A 132 10.83 -5.65 -4.02
C PRO A 132 10.62 -5.22 -5.48
N ILE A 133 11.42 -4.27 -5.98
CA ILE A 133 11.35 -3.81 -7.38
C ILE A 133 11.73 -4.93 -8.36
N GLU A 134 12.80 -5.66 -8.09
CA GLU A 134 13.21 -6.80 -8.93
C GLU A 134 12.14 -7.88 -8.93
N ARG A 135 11.57 -8.19 -7.76
CA ARG A 135 10.47 -9.15 -7.67
C ARG A 135 9.26 -8.73 -8.48
N ARG A 136 8.84 -7.46 -8.40
CA ARG A 136 7.75 -6.94 -9.23
C ARG A 136 8.05 -7.11 -10.72
N SER A 137 9.25 -6.75 -11.15
CA SER A 137 9.67 -6.89 -12.56
C SER A 137 9.58 -8.33 -13.05
N GLN A 138 10.01 -9.30 -12.24
CA GLN A 138 9.88 -10.72 -12.56
C GLN A 138 8.41 -11.14 -12.71
N LEU A 139 7.53 -10.70 -11.78
CA LEU A 139 6.11 -11.04 -11.82
C LEU A 139 5.41 -10.47 -13.06
N ILE A 140 5.73 -9.24 -13.45
CA ILE A 140 5.20 -8.63 -14.67
C ILE A 140 5.64 -9.41 -15.92
N LEU A 141 6.90 -9.79 -16.01
CA LEU A 141 7.42 -10.59 -17.12
C LEU A 141 6.68 -11.95 -17.22
N ILE A 142 6.55 -12.68 -16.11
CA ILE A 142 5.84 -13.96 -16.07
C ILE A 142 4.39 -13.79 -16.57
N THR A 143 3.71 -12.73 -16.16
CA THR A 143 2.32 -12.46 -16.55
C THR A 143 2.19 -12.14 -18.06
N HIS A 144 3.18 -11.49 -18.64
CA HIS A 144 3.20 -11.18 -20.08
C HIS A 144 3.54 -12.43 -20.91
N PHE A 145 4.54 -13.21 -20.53
CA PHE A 145 4.93 -14.42 -21.25
C PHE A 145 3.98 -15.60 -21.04
N GLY A 146 3.35 -15.71 -19.88
CA GLY A 146 2.36 -16.77 -19.59
C GLY A 146 1.05 -16.64 -20.40
N LYS A 147 0.77 -15.48 -20.99
CA LYS A 147 -0.38 -15.28 -21.90
C LYS A 147 -0.08 -15.62 -23.37
N THR A 148 1.17 -15.89 -23.70
CA THR A 148 1.60 -16.17 -25.09
C THR A 148 1.65 -17.67 -25.41
N ILE A 149 1.35 -18.54 -24.43
CA ILE A 149 1.38 -20.00 -24.58
C ILE A 149 -0.03 -20.59 -24.32
N GLN A 150 -1.05 -20.04 -24.99
CA GLN A 150 -2.37 -20.68 -25.13
C GLN A 150 -2.84 -20.56 -26.55
#